data_597f63224659b7b78d55f464a939f739
#
_entry.id   597f63224659b7b78d55f464a939f739
#
_cell.length_a   1.000
_cell.length_b   1.000
_cell.length_c   1.000
_cell.angle_alpha   90.00
_cell.angle_beta   90.00
_cell.angle_gamma   90.00
#
_symmetry.space_group_name_H-M   'P 1'
#
loop_
_entity.id
_entity.type
_entity.pdbx_description
1 polymer ?
#
loop_
_entity_poly.entity_id
_entity_poly.type
_entity_poly.pdbx_seq_one_letter_code
_entity_poly.pdbx_strand_id
1 'polypeptide(L)'
;MCIKKLQEVSTMKNYRKEIFVEYPRRRGFLNITPQVNECLRESGIKEGLLLCNAMHITASVFINDNESGLHHDFETWLEELAPFNPDPDHYFHNRTGEDNADAHLKRQIMGREVVVAVTNGRLDFGTWEQIFYGEFDGLRRKRILVKIIGE
;
A
#
# COMPACT_ATOMS: atom_id res chain seq x y z
N MET A 1 33.93 -23.65 -36.21
CA MET A 1 32.47 -23.79 -36.17
C MET A 1 31.97 -22.95 -35.00
N CYS A 2 31.40 -21.78 -35.28
CA CYS A 2 30.98 -20.82 -34.25
C CYS A 2 29.52 -21.10 -33.91
N ILE A 3 29.27 -21.67 -32.75
CA ILE A 3 27.90 -21.89 -32.25
C ILE A 3 27.40 -20.55 -31.73
N LYS A 4 26.54 -19.87 -32.50
CA LYS A 4 25.79 -18.70 -32.01
C LYS A 4 24.92 -19.17 -30.86
N LYS A 5 25.22 -18.74 -29.62
CA LYS A 5 24.25 -18.80 -28.53
C LYS A 5 22.99 -18.05 -29.00
N LEU A 6 21.90 -18.76 -29.12
CA LEU A 6 20.57 -18.13 -29.23
C LEU A 6 20.40 -17.26 -27.97
N GLN A 7 20.27 -15.95 -28.14
CA GLN A 7 19.82 -15.09 -27.07
C GLN A 7 18.40 -15.52 -26.72
N GLU A 8 18.19 -16.01 -25.49
CA GLU A 8 16.85 -16.18 -24.96
C GLU A 8 16.19 -14.81 -25.00
N VAL A 9 15.11 -14.70 -25.75
CA VAL A 9 14.26 -13.51 -25.76
C VAL A 9 13.51 -13.56 -24.42
N SER A 10 13.93 -12.74 -23.47
CA SER A 10 13.21 -12.56 -22.24
C SER A 10 11.83 -12.01 -22.55
N THR A 11 10.77 -12.66 -22.05
CA THR A 11 9.39 -12.24 -22.27
C THR A 11 8.88 -11.50 -21.06
N MET A 12 8.50 -10.24 -21.24
CA MET A 12 7.86 -9.42 -20.23
C MET A 12 6.58 -10.11 -19.73
N LYS A 13 6.52 -10.34 -18.44
CA LYS A 13 5.34 -10.89 -17.75
C LYS A 13 4.59 -9.76 -17.03
N ASN A 14 3.32 -10.00 -16.80
CA ASN A 14 2.54 -9.16 -15.89
C ASN A 14 1.66 -10.03 -14.98
N TYR A 15 1.51 -9.57 -13.75
CA TYR A 15 0.70 -10.19 -12.72
C TYR A 15 -0.20 -9.15 -12.09
N ARG A 16 -1.44 -9.53 -11.72
CA ARG A 16 -2.39 -8.66 -11.03
C ARG A 16 -3.18 -9.46 -10.01
N LYS A 17 -3.24 -8.96 -8.79
CA LYS A 17 -4.07 -9.52 -7.72
C LYS A 17 -4.71 -8.42 -6.89
N GLU A 18 -5.88 -8.69 -6.35
CA GLU A 18 -6.54 -7.85 -5.35
C GLU A 18 -6.50 -8.55 -4.01
N ILE A 19 -6.13 -7.80 -2.98
CA ILE A 19 -6.18 -8.21 -1.58
C ILE A 19 -7.31 -7.43 -0.93
N PHE A 20 -8.23 -8.11 -0.27
CA PHE A 20 -9.34 -7.47 0.42
C PHE A 20 -9.01 -7.30 1.89
N VAL A 21 -9.31 -6.11 2.42
CA VAL A 21 -9.11 -5.75 3.82
C VAL A 21 -10.42 -5.24 4.38
N GLU A 22 -10.77 -5.74 5.57
CA GLU A 22 -11.82 -5.20 6.41
C GLU A 22 -11.20 -4.94 7.78
N TYR A 23 -10.88 -3.67 8.04
CA TYR A 23 -10.19 -3.29 9.26
C TYR A 23 -11.22 -3.10 10.39
N PRO A 24 -11.01 -3.71 11.58
CA PRO A 24 -12.03 -3.80 12.61
C PRO A 24 -12.23 -2.52 13.43
N ARG A 25 -11.46 -1.48 13.15
CA ARG A 25 -11.53 -0.17 13.80
C ARG A 25 -11.56 0.94 12.76
N ARG A 26 -11.93 2.15 13.18
CA ARG A 26 -11.92 3.31 12.29
C ARG A 26 -10.54 3.56 11.66
N ARG A 27 -9.47 3.43 12.45
CA ARG A 27 -8.11 3.71 12.01
C ARG A 27 -7.12 2.67 12.49
N GLY A 28 -6.02 2.58 11.77
CA GLY A 28 -4.85 1.80 12.14
C GLY A 28 -4.00 1.39 10.96
N PHE A 29 -2.96 0.64 11.26
CA PHE A 29 -1.99 0.17 10.29
C PHE A 29 -1.93 -1.36 10.29
N LEU A 30 -1.81 -1.94 9.12
CA LEU A 30 -1.67 -3.38 8.92
C LEU A 30 -0.42 -3.63 8.09
N ASN A 31 0.53 -4.40 8.62
CA ASN A 31 1.67 -4.88 7.83
C ASN A 31 1.17 -5.89 6.78
N ILE A 32 1.31 -5.56 5.51
CA ILE A 32 0.89 -6.38 4.38
C ILE A 32 2.06 -6.97 3.59
N THR A 33 3.27 -6.79 4.08
CA THR A 33 4.48 -7.34 3.44
C THR A 33 4.38 -8.83 3.16
N PRO A 34 3.86 -9.68 4.06
CA PRO A 34 3.71 -11.11 3.78
C PRO A 34 2.79 -11.39 2.58
N GLN A 35 1.65 -10.70 2.48
CA GLN A 35 0.69 -10.86 1.38
C GLN A 35 1.27 -10.37 0.04
N VAL A 36 2.03 -9.29 0.07
CA VAL A 36 2.72 -8.76 -1.13
C VAL A 36 3.83 -9.70 -1.59
N ASN A 37 4.60 -10.27 -0.66
CA ASN A 37 5.60 -11.31 -0.97
C ASN A 37 4.95 -12.55 -1.59
N GLU A 38 3.79 -12.94 -1.13
CA GLU A 38 3.04 -14.06 -1.71
C GLU A 38 2.63 -13.76 -3.16
N CYS A 39 2.15 -12.54 -3.45
CA CYS A 39 1.85 -12.11 -4.82
C CYS A 39 3.10 -12.17 -5.71
N LEU A 40 4.25 -11.73 -5.21
CA LEU A 40 5.51 -11.81 -5.94
C LEU A 40 5.89 -13.27 -6.23
N ARG A 41 5.79 -14.13 -5.24
CA ARG A 41 6.07 -15.57 -5.40
C ARG A 41 5.15 -16.21 -6.46
N GLU A 42 3.86 -15.93 -6.42
CA GLU A 42 2.87 -16.41 -7.39
C GLU A 42 3.16 -15.91 -8.81
N SER A 43 3.66 -14.68 -8.95
CA SER A 43 3.95 -14.08 -10.26
C SER A 43 5.10 -14.79 -10.99
N GLY A 44 6.03 -15.37 -10.25
CA GLY A 44 7.26 -15.96 -10.78
C GLY A 44 8.22 -14.95 -11.42
N ILE A 45 7.98 -13.64 -11.26
CA ILE A 45 8.84 -12.58 -11.77
C ILE A 45 10.08 -12.44 -10.89
N LYS A 46 11.24 -12.34 -11.53
CA LYS A 46 12.55 -12.26 -10.87
C LYS A 46 13.15 -10.87 -10.91
N GLU A 47 12.94 -10.15 -12.00
CA GLU A 47 13.44 -8.80 -12.21
C GLU A 47 12.27 -7.92 -12.69
N GLY A 48 12.02 -6.77 -12.03
CA GLY A 48 10.93 -5.90 -12.42
C GLY A 48 10.52 -4.87 -11.39
N LEU A 49 9.27 -4.43 -11.49
CA LEU A 49 8.66 -3.48 -10.58
C LEU A 49 7.34 -4.03 -10.04
N LEU A 50 7.13 -3.86 -8.75
CA LEU A 50 5.88 -4.16 -8.05
C LEU A 50 5.22 -2.87 -7.61
N LEU A 51 4.00 -2.63 -8.08
CA LEU A 51 3.09 -1.61 -7.58
C LEU A 51 2.15 -2.23 -6.55
N CYS A 52 2.03 -1.61 -5.39
CA CYS A 52 1.01 -1.93 -4.38
C CYS A 52 0.26 -0.67 -3.99
N ASN A 53 -1.05 -0.62 -4.24
CA ASN A 53 -1.83 0.59 -3.98
C ASN A 53 -3.19 0.34 -3.33
N ALA A 54 -3.58 1.27 -2.45
CA ALA A 54 -4.92 1.30 -1.87
C ALA A 54 -5.94 1.78 -2.92
N MET A 55 -6.99 0.99 -3.12
CA MET A 55 -8.06 1.28 -4.08
C MET A 55 -9.25 1.97 -3.40
N HIS A 56 -8.97 2.84 -2.44
CA HIS A 56 -9.96 3.62 -1.73
C HIS A 56 -9.38 4.98 -1.30
N ILE A 57 -10.20 6.02 -1.38
CA ILE A 57 -9.80 7.41 -1.14
C ILE A 57 -9.62 7.78 0.33
N THR A 58 -9.89 6.85 1.26
CA THR A 58 -9.66 6.99 2.71
C THR A 58 -8.70 5.95 3.26
N ALA A 59 -7.94 5.29 2.38
CA ALA A 59 -6.92 4.32 2.74
C ALA A 59 -5.61 4.59 1.99
N SER A 60 -4.51 4.11 2.54
CA SER A 60 -3.15 4.36 2.08
C SER A 60 -2.36 3.05 1.98
N VAL A 61 -1.31 3.05 1.16
CA VAL A 61 -0.22 2.09 1.23
C VAL A 61 1.09 2.87 1.33
N PHE A 62 1.92 2.53 2.30
CA PHE A 62 3.19 3.20 2.55
C PHE A 62 4.27 2.21 3.02
N ILE A 63 5.51 2.64 3.01
CA ILE A 63 6.67 1.86 3.48
C ILE A 63 7.31 2.58 4.65
N ASN A 64 7.52 1.85 5.75
CA ASN A 64 8.30 2.29 6.90
C ASN A 64 8.66 1.11 7.80
N ASP A 65 9.24 1.37 8.97
CA ASP A 65 9.61 0.38 9.96
C ASP A 65 8.38 -0.23 10.66
N ASN A 66 8.49 -1.51 11.00
CA ASN A 66 7.47 -2.24 11.74
C ASN A 66 7.73 -2.14 13.26
N GLU A 67 7.54 -0.94 13.81
CA GLU A 67 7.80 -0.65 15.21
C GLU A 67 6.58 0.04 15.85
N SER A 68 6.11 -0.49 16.98
CA SER A 68 4.83 -0.08 17.59
C SER A 68 4.82 1.36 18.12
N GLY A 69 5.96 1.85 18.62
CA GLY A 69 6.10 3.24 19.06
C GLY A 69 6.00 4.20 17.90
N LEU A 70 6.65 3.88 16.78
CA LEU A 70 6.55 4.66 15.54
C LEU A 70 5.12 4.69 15.00
N HIS A 71 4.40 3.57 15.05
CA HIS A 71 3.00 3.53 14.62
C HIS A 71 2.11 4.37 15.52
N HIS A 72 2.35 4.37 16.83
CA HIS A 72 1.68 5.27 17.77
C HIS A 72 1.96 6.75 17.41
N ASP A 73 3.21 7.09 17.13
CA ASP A 73 3.61 8.44 16.77
C ASP A 73 2.96 8.88 15.44
N PHE A 74 2.83 7.99 14.44
CA PHE A 74 2.08 8.27 13.22
C PHE A 74 0.60 8.57 13.51
N GLU A 75 -0.05 7.79 14.36
CA GLU A 75 -1.46 8.03 14.72
C GLU A 75 -1.61 9.40 15.41
N THR A 76 -0.74 9.72 16.35
CA THR A 76 -0.75 11.02 17.06
C THR A 76 -0.51 12.17 16.09
N TRP A 77 0.53 12.09 15.27
CA TRP A 77 0.87 13.11 14.29
C TRP A 77 -0.24 13.35 13.26
N LEU A 78 -0.87 12.30 12.77
CA LEU A 78 -1.97 12.41 11.82
C LEU A 78 -3.23 13.02 12.45
N GLU A 79 -3.49 12.76 13.73
CA GLU A 79 -4.58 13.40 14.48
C GLU A 79 -4.31 14.89 14.77
N GLU A 80 -3.07 15.28 14.97
CA GLU A 80 -2.69 16.69 15.12
C GLU A 80 -2.88 17.46 13.79
N LEU A 81 -2.54 16.83 12.65
CA LEU A 81 -2.66 17.47 11.33
C LEU A 81 -4.08 17.52 10.81
N ALA A 82 -4.85 16.47 11.03
CA ALA A 82 -6.22 16.34 10.55
C ALA A 82 -7.06 15.56 11.59
N PRO A 83 -7.47 16.23 12.70
CA PRO A 83 -8.24 15.58 13.75
C PRO A 83 -9.59 15.08 13.25
N PHE A 84 -10.05 13.94 13.78
CA PHE A 84 -11.41 13.52 13.53
C PHE A 84 -12.39 14.55 14.08
N ASN A 85 -13.23 15.06 13.21
CA ASN A 85 -14.29 15.98 13.58
C ASN A 85 -15.49 15.82 12.62
N PRO A 86 -16.66 15.35 13.09
CA PRO A 86 -17.83 15.17 12.23
C PRO A 86 -18.56 16.47 11.89
N ASP A 87 -18.18 17.60 12.48
CA ASP A 87 -18.85 18.89 12.29
C ASP A 87 -18.68 19.38 10.85
N PRO A 88 -19.78 19.66 10.10
CA PRO A 88 -19.74 20.18 8.75
C PRO A 88 -19.22 21.63 8.65
N ASP A 89 -19.13 22.34 9.74
CA ASP A 89 -18.51 23.68 9.78
C ASP A 89 -17.01 23.61 10.04
N HIS A 90 -16.53 22.51 10.64
CA HIS A 90 -15.10 22.26 10.76
C HIS A 90 -14.49 21.76 9.44
N TYR A 91 -15.12 20.77 8.82
CA TYR A 91 -14.73 20.24 7.50
C TYR A 91 -15.87 20.38 6.49
N PHE A 92 -15.68 21.17 5.46
CA PHE A 92 -16.71 21.41 4.44
C PHE A 92 -17.12 20.14 3.66
N HIS A 93 -16.22 19.16 3.59
CA HIS A 93 -16.54 17.84 3.01
C HIS A 93 -17.69 17.15 3.76
N ASN A 94 -17.78 17.31 5.08
CA ASN A 94 -18.82 16.71 5.90
C ASN A 94 -20.23 17.26 5.63
N ARG A 95 -20.35 18.39 4.89
CA ARG A 95 -21.63 18.89 4.36
C ARG A 95 -22.30 17.98 3.35
N THR A 96 -21.58 16.97 2.83
CA THR A 96 -22.15 15.92 1.98
C THR A 96 -22.96 14.86 2.76
N GLY A 97 -22.93 14.90 4.09
CA GLY A 97 -23.52 13.89 4.98
C GLY A 97 -22.53 12.83 5.45
N GLU A 98 -21.28 12.91 5.01
CA GLU A 98 -20.18 12.07 5.49
C GLU A 98 -19.54 12.68 6.77
N ASP A 99 -18.73 11.86 7.48
CA ASP A 99 -17.99 12.29 8.67
C ASP A 99 -16.48 12.04 8.56
N ASN A 100 -15.97 11.86 7.35
CA ASN A 100 -14.67 11.26 7.06
C ASN A 100 -13.67 12.19 6.34
N ALA A 101 -13.85 13.50 6.43
CA ALA A 101 -12.94 14.47 5.83
C ALA A 101 -11.50 14.28 6.31
N ASP A 102 -11.31 14.00 7.60
CA ASP A 102 -10.00 13.72 8.20
C ASP A 102 -9.32 12.51 7.55
N ALA A 103 -10.09 11.47 7.20
CA ALA A 103 -9.58 10.27 6.55
C ALA A 103 -9.05 10.55 5.14
N HIS A 104 -9.72 11.43 4.38
CA HIS A 104 -9.23 11.88 3.07
C HIS A 104 -7.92 12.66 3.19
N LEU A 105 -7.80 13.52 4.19
CA LEU A 105 -6.59 14.31 4.44
C LEU A 105 -5.42 13.43 4.88
N LYS A 106 -5.64 12.50 5.81
CA LYS A 106 -4.63 11.51 6.24
C LYS A 106 -4.14 10.67 5.08
N ARG A 107 -5.06 10.16 4.26
CA ARG A 107 -4.72 9.41 3.05
C ARG A 107 -3.90 10.25 2.07
N GLN A 108 -4.22 11.52 1.90
CA GLN A 108 -3.49 12.42 1.00
C GLN A 108 -2.04 12.62 1.46
N ILE A 109 -1.80 12.69 2.76
CA ILE A 109 -0.45 12.82 3.35
C ILE A 109 0.33 11.50 3.24
N MET A 110 -0.29 10.39 3.60
CA MET A 110 0.36 9.07 3.65
C MET A 110 0.57 8.43 2.27
N GLY A 111 -0.15 8.91 1.26
CA GLY A 111 -0.02 8.46 -0.12
C GLY A 111 -0.95 7.29 -0.48
N ARG A 112 -1.07 7.06 -1.79
CA ARG A 112 -1.94 6.04 -2.39
C ARG A 112 -1.26 4.71 -2.59
N GLU A 113 0.01 4.73 -3.02
CA GLU A 113 0.74 3.57 -3.50
C GLU A 113 2.22 3.63 -3.14
N VAL A 114 2.83 2.46 -3.25
CA VAL A 114 4.28 2.29 -3.27
C VAL A 114 4.69 1.52 -4.52
N VAL A 115 5.88 1.79 -5.01
CA VAL A 115 6.56 1.01 -6.05
C VAL A 115 7.85 0.46 -5.45
N VAL A 116 8.05 -0.84 -5.58
CA VAL A 116 9.22 -1.55 -5.06
C VAL A 116 9.91 -2.26 -6.21
N ALA A 117 11.23 -2.16 -6.29
CA ALA A 117 12.01 -2.96 -7.21
C ALA A 117 11.91 -4.44 -6.82
N VAL A 118 11.88 -5.29 -7.83
CA VAL A 118 12.02 -6.75 -7.69
C VAL A 118 13.38 -7.13 -8.24
N THR A 119 14.22 -7.69 -7.38
CA THR A 119 15.58 -8.10 -7.72
C THR A 119 15.80 -9.55 -7.26
N ASN A 120 16.24 -10.42 -8.15
CA ASN A 120 16.44 -11.84 -7.87
C ASN A 120 15.20 -12.53 -7.24
N GLY A 121 14.00 -12.13 -7.64
CA GLY A 121 12.73 -12.67 -7.13
C GLY A 121 12.37 -12.25 -5.71
N ARG A 122 12.92 -11.15 -5.22
CA ARG A 122 12.66 -10.60 -3.89
C ARG A 122 12.31 -9.11 -4.00
N LEU A 123 11.54 -8.62 -3.05
CA LEU A 123 11.35 -7.18 -2.84
C LEU A 123 12.71 -6.59 -2.42
N ASP A 124 13.19 -5.61 -3.17
CA ASP A 124 14.47 -4.96 -2.92
C ASP A 124 14.27 -3.83 -1.91
N PHE A 125 14.34 -4.19 -0.64
CA PHE A 125 14.09 -3.33 0.51
C PHE A 125 15.38 -2.89 1.21
N GLY A 126 15.34 -1.68 1.76
CA GLY A 126 16.23 -1.32 2.87
C GLY A 126 15.95 -2.19 4.11
N THR A 127 16.91 -2.23 5.03
CA THR A 127 16.93 -3.17 6.17
C THR A 127 15.62 -3.18 6.99
N TRP A 128 14.97 -2.03 7.16
CA TRP A 128 13.79 -1.85 8.01
C TRP A 128 12.50 -1.58 7.25
N GLU A 129 12.56 -1.60 5.92
CA GLU A 129 11.39 -1.33 5.09
C GLU A 129 10.39 -2.48 5.14
N GLN A 130 9.14 -2.13 5.43
CA GLN A 130 7.98 -3.00 5.37
C GLN A 130 6.83 -2.25 4.71
N ILE A 131 5.96 -2.96 4.01
CA ILE A 131 4.77 -2.38 3.37
C ILE A 131 3.60 -2.43 4.33
N PHE A 132 2.96 -1.28 4.53
CA PHE A 132 1.78 -1.14 5.36
C PHE A 132 0.57 -0.67 4.57
N TYR A 133 -0.59 -1.20 4.95
CA TYR A 133 -1.88 -0.62 4.65
C TYR A 133 -2.29 0.30 5.80
N GLY A 134 -2.61 1.56 5.49
CA GLY A 134 -3.15 2.53 6.43
C GLY A 134 -4.66 2.67 6.22
N GLU A 135 -5.44 2.43 7.27
CA GLU A 135 -6.88 2.63 7.29
C GLU A 135 -7.24 3.88 8.07
N PHE A 136 -8.08 4.73 7.51
CA PHE A 136 -8.50 5.98 8.16
C PHE A 136 -10.02 6.12 8.29
N ASP A 137 -10.80 5.25 7.63
CA ASP A 137 -12.26 5.20 7.67
C ASP A 137 -12.73 3.73 7.54
N GLY A 138 -12.41 2.92 8.55
CA GLY A 138 -12.57 1.48 8.57
C GLY A 138 -14.01 1.00 8.73
N LEU A 139 -14.18 -0.27 9.18
CA LEU A 139 -15.45 -0.96 9.32
C LEU A 139 -16.19 -1.19 8.00
N ARG A 140 -15.49 -1.11 6.89
CA ARG A 140 -15.99 -1.43 5.54
C ARG A 140 -14.92 -2.15 4.73
N ARG A 141 -15.37 -3.04 3.87
CA ARG A 141 -14.47 -3.80 3.00
C ARG A 141 -13.84 -2.90 1.93
N LYS A 142 -12.52 -2.91 1.88
CA LYS A 142 -11.71 -2.20 0.88
C LYS A 142 -10.77 -3.17 0.19
N ARG A 143 -10.12 -2.73 -0.88
CA ARG A 143 -9.18 -3.55 -1.65
C ARG A 143 -7.86 -2.86 -1.87
N ILE A 144 -6.82 -3.67 -1.94
CA ILE A 144 -5.46 -3.29 -2.32
C ILE A 144 -5.19 -3.96 -3.67
N LEU A 145 -4.67 -3.22 -4.61
CA LEU A 145 -4.22 -3.76 -5.89
C LEU A 145 -2.71 -4.01 -5.83
N VAL A 146 -2.31 -5.22 -6.18
CA VAL A 146 -0.91 -5.56 -6.47
C VAL A 146 -0.77 -5.79 -7.97
N LYS A 147 0.14 -5.07 -8.60
CA LYS A 147 0.49 -5.23 -10.00
C LYS A 147 2.01 -5.39 -10.12
N ILE A 148 2.46 -6.43 -10.83
CA ILE A 148 3.88 -6.71 -11.02
C ILE A 148 4.14 -6.83 -12.51
N ILE A 149 5.18 -6.17 -12.98
CA ILE A 149 5.65 -6.28 -14.37
C ILE A 149 7.17 -6.56 -14.36
N GLY A 150 7.61 -7.44 -15.23
CA GLY A 150 9.02 -7.83 -15.30
C GLY A 150 9.24 -9.16 -15.98
N GLU A 151 10.37 -9.80 -15.65
CA GLU A 151 10.85 -11.05 -16.28
C GLU A 151 10.99 -12.18 -15.27
#